data_cd705f2c18488a65e9ff3f235cdb0f71
#
_entry.id   cd705f2c18488a65e9ff3f235cdb0f71
#
_cell.length_a   1.000
_cell.length_b   1.000
_cell.length_c   1.000
_cell.angle_alpha   90.00
_cell.angle_beta   90.00
_cell.angle_gamma   90.00
#
_symmetry.space_group_name_H-M   'P 1'
#
loop_
_entity.id
_entity.type
_entity.pdbx_description
1 polymer ?
#
loop_
_entity_poly.entity_id
_entity_poly.type
_entity_poly.pdbx_seq_one_letter_code
_entity_poly.pdbx_strand_id
1 'polypeptide(L)'
;MANPMMTITMENGDVMKAELYPEIAPNTVNNFISLVKKGFYDGKIFHRVIPVFMIQGGCPDGTGMGGPGYSIKGEFAQNGFKNDLKHTPGVLSMARAMHPDSAGSQFFIMHKTSPHLDGAYDAFGKVTEGLEVIDKIANVPTDFRDRPLEEQKIASVTVDTMEVEYPEPETV
;
A
#
# COMPACT_ATOMS: atom_id res chain seq x y z
N MET A 1 -4.20 16.22 15.66
CA MET A 1 -4.17 14.82 16.10
C MET A 1 -3.03 14.10 15.40
N ALA A 2 -2.43 13.15 16.10
CA ALA A 2 -1.36 12.35 15.49
C ALA A 2 -1.94 11.40 14.45
N ASN A 3 -1.24 11.24 13.34
CA ASN A 3 -1.64 10.31 12.30
C ASN A 3 -1.40 8.86 12.73
N PRO A 4 -2.19 7.90 12.21
CA PRO A 4 -1.95 6.49 12.51
C PRO A 4 -0.59 6.04 11.98
N MET A 5 0.06 5.17 12.74
CA MET A 5 1.35 4.60 12.38
C MET A 5 1.18 3.11 12.12
N MET A 6 1.60 2.66 10.95
CA MET A 6 1.53 1.27 10.54
C MET A 6 2.91 0.64 10.63
N THR A 7 2.96 -0.64 11.02
CA THR A 7 4.19 -1.43 11.02
C THR A 7 3.99 -2.67 10.17
N ILE A 8 4.84 -2.84 9.16
CA ILE A 8 4.92 -4.07 8.36
C ILE A 8 6.14 -4.85 8.84
N THR A 9 5.92 -6.07 9.31
CA THR A 9 7.00 -6.97 9.70
C THR A 9 7.07 -8.08 8.66
N MET A 10 8.23 -8.21 8.02
CA MET A 10 8.48 -9.27 7.06
C MET A 10 8.80 -10.58 7.79
N GLU A 11 8.62 -11.71 7.09
CA GLU A 11 8.86 -13.03 7.67
C GLU A 11 10.33 -13.23 8.10
N ASN A 12 11.26 -12.54 7.43
CA ASN A 12 12.69 -12.57 7.79
C ASN A 12 13.06 -11.65 8.97
N GLY A 13 12.08 -10.93 9.54
CA GLY A 13 12.29 -10.01 10.65
C GLY A 13 12.53 -8.55 10.27
N ASP A 14 12.63 -8.24 8.98
CA ASP A 14 12.78 -6.85 8.53
C ASP A 14 11.48 -6.07 8.81
N VAL A 15 11.60 -4.81 9.18
CA VAL A 15 10.48 -3.97 9.59
C VAL A 15 10.46 -2.67 8.79
N MET A 16 9.27 -2.29 8.33
CA MET A 16 8.97 -0.98 7.76
C MET A 16 7.88 -0.31 8.58
N LYS A 17 8.06 0.96 8.91
CA LYS A 17 7.04 1.76 9.59
C LYS A 17 6.59 2.89 8.68
N ALA A 18 5.30 3.15 8.66
CA ALA A 18 4.72 4.15 7.79
C ALA A 18 3.69 4.99 8.54
N GLU A 19 3.65 6.26 8.17
CA GLU A 19 2.60 7.16 8.63
C GLU A 19 1.49 7.17 7.58
N LEU A 20 0.23 7.05 8.02
CA LEU A 20 -0.94 7.13 7.16
C LEU A 20 -1.53 8.54 7.25
N TYR A 21 -2.10 9.03 6.14
CA TYR A 21 -2.56 10.41 6.04
C TYR A 21 -4.08 10.49 5.85
N PRO A 22 -4.88 10.40 6.93
CA PRO A 22 -6.34 10.46 6.81
C PRO A 22 -6.86 11.78 6.25
N GLU A 23 -6.09 12.87 6.42
CA GLU A 23 -6.45 14.17 5.84
C GLU A 23 -6.35 14.19 4.32
N ILE A 24 -5.45 13.38 3.76
CA ILE A 24 -5.20 13.33 2.32
C ILE A 24 -6.16 12.37 1.63
N ALA A 25 -6.34 11.18 2.20
CA ALA A 25 -7.15 10.12 1.60
C ALA A 25 -7.97 9.40 2.69
N PRO A 26 -9.03 10.05 3.20
CA PRO A 26 -9.74 9.56 4.39
C PRO A 26 -10.36 8.18 4.23
N ASN A 27 -11.08 7.93 3.15
CA ASN A 27 -11.72 6.63 2.95
C ASN A 27 -10.70 5.52 2.67
N THR A 28 -9.63 5.85 1.95
CA THR A 28 -8.54 4.93 1.65
C THR A 28 -7.83 4.50 2.95
N VAL A 29 -7.55 5.46 3.84
CA VAL A 29 -6.96 5.16 5.15
C VAL A 29 -7.91 4.30 5.99
N ASN A 30 -9.20 4.63 6.01
CA ASN A 30 -10.21 3.82 6.70
C ASN A 30 -10.20 2.38 6.20
N ASN A 31 -10.15 2.20 4.89
CA ASN A 31 -10.10 0.88 4.26
C ASN A 31 -8.84 0.12 4.68
N PHE A 32 -7.69 0.77 4.60
CA PHE A 32 -6.42 0.13 4.93
C PHE A 32 -6.37 -0.28 6.40
N ILE A 33 -6.78 0.59 7.31
CA ILE A 33 -6.85 0.29 8.74
C ILE A 33 -7.81 -0.88 9.01
N SER A 34 -8.97 -0.88 8.37
CA SER A 34 -9.95 -1.96 8.50
C SER A 34 -9.34 -3.32 8.11
N LEU A 35 -8.66 -3.37 6.96
CA LEU A 35 -8.01 -4.59 6.49
C LEU A 35 -6.88 -5.04 7.41
N VAL A 36 -6.07 -4.10 7.90
CA VAL A 36 -4.99 -4.38 8.84
C VAL A 36 -5.54 -5.00 10.13
N LYS A 37 -6.59 -4.41 10.69
CA LYS A 37 -7.21 -4.89 11.93
C LYS A 37 -7.82 -6.28 11.80
N LYS A 38 -8.25 -6.65 10.59
CA LYS A 38 -8.81 -7.97 10.31
C LYS A 38 -7.74 -9.02 10.04
N GLY A 39 -6.46 -8.64 10.07
CA GLY A 39 -5.36 -9.54 9.73
C GLY A 39 -5.27 -9.88 8.26
N PHE A 40 -5.91 -9.09 7.40
CA PHE A 40 -5.99 -9.37 5.96
C PHE A 40 -4.62 -9.49 5.30
N TYR A 41 -3.69 -8.64 5.69
CA TYR A 41 -2.35 -8.60 5.07
C TYR A 41 -1.37 -9.63 5.64
N ASP A 42 -1.69 -10.26 6.76
CA ASP A 42 -0.81 -11.24 7.38
C ASP A 42 -0.64 -12.44 6.46
N GLY A 43 0.60 -12.82 6.20
CA GLY A 43 0.92 -13.94 5.31
C GLY A 43 0.85 -13.62 3.82
N LYS A 44 0.55 -12.39 3.44
CA LYS A 44 0.54 -11.98 2.03
C LYS A 44 1.93 -11.64 1.55
N ILE A 45 2.12 -11.59 0.23
CA ILE A 45 3.43 -11.38 -0.37
C ILE A 45 3.47 -10.07 -1.18
N PHE A 46 4.68 -9.58 -1.41
CA PHE A 46 4.93 -8.60 -2.47
C PHE A 46 5.11 -9.40 -3.77
N HIS A 47 4.03 -9.50 -4.54
CA HIS A 47 3.99 -10.35 -5.73
C HIS A 47 4.58 -9.70 -6.98
N ARG A 48 4.84 -8.41 -6.95
CA ARG A 48 5.38 -7.66 -8.08
C ARG A 48 6.34 -6.59 -7.57
N VAL A 49 7.60 -6.67 -7.97
CA VAL A 49 8.60 -5.68 -7.57
C VAL A 49 9.39 -5.24 -8.79
N ILE A 50 9.60 -3.92 -8.90
CA ILE A 50 10.35 -3.34 -10.01
C ILE A 50 11.34 -2.35 -9.41
N PRO A 51 12.66 -2.62 -9.47
CA PRO A 51 13.64 -1.68 -8.95
C PRO A 51 13.56 -0.34 -9.67
N VAL A 52 13.85 0.72 -8.95
CA VAL A 52 13.74 2.12 -9.41
C VAL A 52 12.28 2.56 -9.62
N PHE A 53 11.30 1.71 -9.29
CA PHE A 53 9.88 2.02 -9.40
C PHE A 53 9.14 1.76 -8.08
N MET A 54 8.71 0.52 -7.83
CA MET A 54 7.86 0.23 -6.65
C MET A 54 7.90 -1.25 -6.27
N ILE A 55 7.37 -1.54 -5.07
CA ILE A 55 7.03 -2.90 -4.64
C ILE A 55 5.52 -2.96 -4.39
N GLN A 56 4.86 -3.99 -4.89
CA GLN A 56 3.40 -4.12 -4.85
C GLN A 56 2.98 -5.41 -4.15
N GLY A 57 2.02 -5.30 -3.24
CA GLY A 57 1.51 -6.43 -2.49
C GLY A 57 0.05 -6.27 -2.10
N GLY A 58 -0.41 -7.14 -1.20
CA GLY A 58 -1.78 -7.06 -0.67
C GLY A 58 -2.83 -7.82 -1.46
N CYS A 59 -2.42 -8.62 -2.45
CA CYS A 59 -3.34 -9.50 -3.17
C CYS A 59 -3.58 -10.77 -2.34
N PRO A 60 -4.84 -11.14 -2.03
CA PRO A 60 -5.10 -12.27 -1.14
C PRO A 60 -4.63 -13.63 -1.69
N ASP A 61 -4.62 -13.81 -3.00
CA ASP A 61 -4.14 -15.05 -3.62
C ASP A 61 -2.74 -14.92 -4.24
N GLY A 62 -2.10 -13.77 -4.10
CA GLY A 62 -0.74 -13.53 -4.58
C GLY A 62 -0.58 -13.45 -6.09
N THR A 63 -1.68 -13.42 -6.86
CA THR A 63 -1.63 -13.41 -8.33
C THR A 63 -1.66 -12.03 -8.95
N GLY A 64 -2.06 -11.01 -8.17
CA GLY A 64 -2.33 -9.67 -8.67
C GLY A 64 -3.76 -9.46 -9.14
N MET A 65 -4.59 -10.49 -9.11
CA MET A 65 -5.96 -10.47 -9.60
C MET A 65 -7.00 -10.41 -8.48
N GLY A 66 -6.59 -10.66 -7.23
CA GLY A 66 -7.50 -10.77 -6.10
C GLY A 66 -7.70 -9.46 -5.36
N GLY A 67 -8.74 -9.42 -4.53
CA GLY A 67 -9.07 -8.29 -3.68
C GLY A 67 -9.92 -8.71 -2.49
N PRO A 68 -10.39 -7.75 -1.68
CA PRO A 68 -11.10 -8.05 -0.43
C PRO A 68 -12.59 -8.38 -0.63
N GLY A 69 -13.08 -8.45 -1.86
CA GLY A 69 -14.48 -8.69 -2.17
C GLY A 69 -15.30 -7.43 -2.37
N TYR A 70 -14.66 -6.27 -2.39
CA TYR A 70 -15.29 -4.97 -2.64
C TYR A 70 -14.26 -4.01 -3.23
N SER A 71 -14.72 -2.87 -3.71
CA SER A 71 -13.84 -1.78 -4.18
C SER A 71 -14.18 -0.48 -3.45
N ILE A 72 -13.27 0.46 -3.47
CA ILE A 72 -13.46 1.80 -2.91
C ILE A 72 -13.29 2.86 -4.00
N LYS A 73 -13.92 4.01 -3.78
CA LYS A 73 -13.76 5.16 -4.67
C LYS A 73 -12.32 5.68 -4.59
N GLY A 74 -11.72 5.93 -5.73
CA GLY A 74 -10.34 6.44 -5.80
C GLY A 74 -10.24 7.89 -5.36
N GLU A 75 -9.39 8.15 -4.38
CA GLU A 75 -9.19 9.49 -3.82
C GLU A 75 -7.94 10.14 -4.43
N PHE A 76 -8.04 10.55 -5.69
CA PHE A 76 -6.97 11.19 -6.44
C PHE A 76 -7.51 12.22 -7.44
N ALA A 77 -6.63 13.15 -7.85
CA ALA A 77 -7.04 14.34 -8.61
C ALA A 77 -7.80 14.03 -9.91
N GLN A 78 -7.33 13.05 -10.70
CA GLN A 78 -8.01 12.69 -11.95
C GLN A 78 -9.39 12.09 -11.74
N ASN A 79 -9.71 11.67 -10.52
CA ASN A 79 -11.04 11.17 -10.13
C ASN A 79 -11.86 12.23 -9.38
N GLY A 80 -11.46 13.48 -9.45
CA GLY A 80 -12.20 14.59 -8.84
C GLY A 80 -11.99 14.78 -7.34
N PHE A 81 -10.98 14.16 -6.78
CA PHE A 81 -10.68 14.25 -5.34
C PHE A 81 -9.29 14.91 -5.15
N LYS A 82 -9.24 15.98 -4.36
CA LYS A 82 -7.96 16.66 -4.11
C LYS A 82 -7.01 15.74 -3.34
N ASN A 83 -5.88 15.43 -3.94
CA ASN A 83 -4.80 14.65 -3.31
C ASN A 83 -3.48 15.12 -3.92
N ASP A 84 -2.73 15.90 -3.15
CA ASP A 84 -1.47 16.52 -3.61
C ASP A 84 -0.23 15.73 -3.20
N LEU A 85 -0.38 14.53 -2.64
CA LEU A 85 0.76 13.72 -2.22
C LEU A 85 1.49 13.18 -3.45
N LYS A 86 2.77 13.54 -3.55
CA LYS A 86 3.61 13.11 -4.66
C LYS A 86 4.15 11.70 -4.42
N HIS A 87 4.32 10.93 -5.50
CA HIS A 87 4.86 9.58 -5.45
C HIS A 87 6.39 9.60 -5.36
N THR A 88 6.89 9.93 -4.19
CA THR A 88 8.32 9.95 -3.83
C THR A 88 8.70 8.69 -3.05
N PRO A 89 10.00 8.40 -2.83
CA PRO A 89 10.39 7.18 -2.12
C PRO A 89 9.66 6.99 -0.80
N GLY A 90 9.12 5.78 -0.59
CA GLY A 90 8.40 5.42 0.62
C GLY A 90 6.90 5.68 0.60
N VAL A 91 6.38 6.41 -0.37
CA VAL A 91 4.94 6.71 -0.43
C VAL A 91 4.15 5.43 -0.71
N LEU A 92 3.07 5.23 0.06
CA LEU A 92 2.10 4.16 -0.15
C LEU A 92 0.95 4.67 -1.01
N SER A 93 0.57 3.88 -2.00
CA SER A 93 -0.51 4.23 -2.92
C SER A 93 -1.30 2.97 -3.28
N MET A 94 -2.58 3.13 -3.61
CA MET A 94 -3.43 1.98 -3.94
C MET A 94 -3.23 1.54 -5.39
N ALA A 95 -2.97 0.25 -5.57
CA ALA A 95 -3.05 -0.37 -6.88
C ALA A 95 -4.52 -0.52 -7.27
N ARG A 96 -4.79 -0.48 -8.57
CA ARG A 96 -6.15 -0.61 -9.11
C ARG A 96 -6.11 -1.11 -10.54
N ALA A 97 -7.26 -1.56 -11.02
CA ALA A 97 -7.46 -1.82 -12.45
C ALA A 97 -7.64 -0.50 -13.20
N MET A 98 -8.06 -0.53 -14.45
CA MET A 98 -8.21 0.71 -15.24
C MET A 98 -9.32 1.62 -14.70
N HIS A 99 -10.39 1.04 -14.14
CA HIS A 99 -11.46 1.85 -13.57
C HIS A 99 -10.96 2.59 -12.33
N PRO A 100 -11.20 3.90 -12.20
CA PRO A 100 -10.68 4.69 -11.09
C PRO A 100 -11.21 4.26 -9.71
N ASP A 101 -12.37 3.61 -9.65
CA ASP A 101 -13.00 3.15 -8.41
C ASP A 101 -12.85 1.63 -8.24
N SER A 102 -11.74 1.05 -8.68
CA SER A 102 -11.51 -0.39 -8.63
C SER A 102 -10.48 -0.85 -7.58
N ALA A 103 -9.95 0.06 -6.78
CA ALA A 103 -9.01 -0.30 -5.72
C ALA A 103 -9.72 -1.10 -4.62
N GLY A 104 -9.02 -2.03 -4.02
CA GLY A 104 -9.54 -2.86 -2.92
C GLY A 104 -8.51 -3.04 -1.82
N SER A 105 -7.60 -4.00 -1.98
CA SER A 105 -6.58 -4.30 -0.97
C SER A 105 -5.16 -4.15 -1.47
N GLN A 106 -4.91 -4.25 -2.77
CA GLN A 106 -3.55 -4.18 -3.27
C GLN A 106 -3.00 -2.77 -3.16
N PHE A 107 -1.76 -2.65 -2.74
CA PHE A 107 -1.07 -1.39 -2.59
C PHE A 107 0.36 -1.52 -3.11
N PHE A 108 0.98 -0.39 -3.36
CA PHE A 108 2.40 -0.37 -3.69
C PHE A 108 3.12 0.68 -2.85
N ILE A 109 4.40 0.45 -2.64
CA ILE A 109 5.29 1.35 -1.91
C ILE A 109 6.36 1.81 -2.90
N MET A 110 6.55 3.11 -3.01
CA MET A 110 7.49 3.68 -3.97
C MET A 110 8.93 3.38 -3.58
N HIS A 111 9.71 2.87 -4.53
CA HIS A 111 11.15 2.73 -4.39
C HIS A 111 11.86 4.03 -4.79
N LYS A 112 11.48 4.59 -5.93
CA LYS A 112 12.00 5.88 -6.42
C LYS A 112 10.85 6.77 -6.89
N THR A 113 11.13 8.03 -7.08
CA THR A 113 10.12 9.01 -7.51
C THR A 113 9.58 8.68 -8.91
N SER A 114 8.24 8.71 -9.04
CA SER A 114 7.55 8.47 -10.31
C SER A 114 6.46 9.52 -10.52
N PRO A 115 6.81 10.69 -11.09
CA PRO A 115 5.86 11.81 -11.21
C PRO A 115 4.62 11.51 -12.06
N HIS A 116 4.71 10.55 -12.98
CA HIS A 116 3.58 10.18 -13.83
C HIS A 116 2.42 9.55 -13.06
N LEU A 117 2.63 9.14 -11.83
CA LEU A 117 1.59 8.58 -10.96
C LEU A 117 0.85 9.68 -10.18
N ASP A 118 1.44 10.86 -10.05
CA ASP A 118 0.87 11.95 -9.26
C ASP A 118 -0.46 12.40 -9.86
N GLY A 119 -1.49 12.47 -9.02
CA GLY A 119 -2.84 12.81 -9.45
C GLY A 119 -3.61 11.70 -10.16
N ALA A 120 -2.96 10.56 -10.46
CA ALA A 120 -3.56 9.43 -11.15
C ALA A 120 -3.78 8.21 -10.25
N TYR A 121 -3.16 8.20 -9.08
CA TYR A 121 -3.27 7.10 -8.11
C TYR A 121 -3.47 7.66 -6.70
N ASP A 122 -4.09 6.84 -5.87
CA ASP A 122 -4.57 7.16 -4.54
C ASP A 122 -3.45 6.97 -3.49
N ALA A 123 -2.58 7.98 -3.38
CA ALA A 123 -1.51 7.98 -2.38
C ALA A 123 -2.09 8.32 -1.01
N PHE A 124 -1.70 7.57 0.03
CA PHE A 124 -2.35 7.69 1.34
C PHE A 124 -1.41 7.59 2.54
N GLY A 125 -0.13 7.38 2.33
CA GLY A 125 0.82 7.27 3.44
C GLY A 125 2.27 7.31 2.97
N LYS A 126 3.19 7.19 3.92
CA LYS A 126 4.61 7.21 3.61
C LYS A 126 5.41 6.42 4.64
N VAL A 127 6.31 5.57 4.17
CA VAL A 127 7.28 4.87 5.03
C VAL A 127 8.25 5.89 5.61
N THR A 128 8.36 5.90 6.93
CA THR A 128 9.25 6.80 7.68
C THR A 128 10.48 6.08 8.22
N GLU A 129 10.38 4.76 8.45
CA GLU A 129 11.49 3.93 8.88
C GLU A 129 11.50 2.65 8.05
N GLY A 130 12.68 2.20 7.63
CA GLY A 130 12.82 0.98 6.85
C GLY A 130 12.90 1.21 5.35
N LEU A 131 13.31 2.37 4.88
CA LEU A 131 13.51 2.63 3.46
C LEU A 131 14.49 1.63 2.84
N GLU A 132 15.50 1.21 3.59
CA GLU A 132 16.46 0.18 3.16
C GLU A 132 15.79 -1.19 2.93
N VAL A 133 14.67 -1.46 3.62
CA VAL A 133 13.90 -2.69 3.41
C VAL A 133 13.18 -2.64 2.06
N ILE A 134 12.65 -1.48 1.68
CA ILE A 134 12.05 -1.29 0.35
C ILE A 134 13.09 -1.54 -0.73
N ASP A 135 14.27 -0.97 -0.58
CA ASP A 135 15.37 -1.14 -1.52
C ASP A 135 15.75 -2.61 -1.66
N LYS A 136 15.85 -3.31 -0.55
CA LYS A 136 16.18 -4.73 -0.51
C LYS A 136 15.14 -5.57 -1.24
N ILE A 137 13.86 -5.34 -0.99
CA ILE A 137 12.76 -6.07 -1.64
C ILE A 137 12.72 -5.75 -3.14
N ALA A 138 12.88 -4.48 -3.50
CA ALA A 138 12.83 -4.05 -4.90
C ALA A 138 13.91 -4.67 -5.77
N ASN A 139 15.05 -5.03 -5.17
CA ASN A 139 16.21 -5.55 -5.89
C ASN A 139 16.35 -7.07 -5.87
N VAL A 140 15.40 -7.82 -5.32
CA VAL A 140 15.46 -9.29 -5.35
C VAL A 140 15.32 -9.81 -6.78
N PRO A 141 15.91 -10.98 -7.10
CA PRO A 141 15.71 -11.59 -8.40
C PRO A 141 14.23 -11.88 -8.69
N THR A 142 13.81 -11.59 -9.91
CA THR A 142 12.42 -11.75 -10.34
C THR A 142 12.35 -12.55 -11.65
N ASP A 143 11.15 -13.05 -11.95
CA ASP A 143 10.86 -13.64 -13.25
C ASP A 143 10.47 -12.55 -14.27
N PHE A 144 10.05 -12.97 -15.48
CA PHE A 144 9.70 -12.02 -16.55
C PHE A 144 8.44 -11.20 -16.27
N ARG A 145 7.68 -11.53 -15.21
CA ARG A 145 6.49 -10.80 -14.77
C ARG A 145 6.76 -9.91 -13.56
N ASP A 146 8.04 -9.71 -13.23
CA ASP A 146 8.47 -8.94 -12.05
C ASP A 146 8.05 -9.57 -10.72
N ARG A 147 7.79 -10.88 -10.73
CA ARG A 147 7.47 -11.63 -9.53
C ARG A 147 8.76 -12.14 -8.88
N PRO A 148 8.98 -11.87 -7.57
CA PRO A 148 10.17 -12.38 -6.88
C PRO A 148 10.28 -13.91 -7.00
N LEU A 149 11.48 -14.41 -7.30
CA LEU A 149 11.74 -15.85 -7.38
C LEU A 149 11.62 -16.51 -6.00
N GLU A 150 12.01 -15.77 -4.94
CA GLU A 150 11.75 -16.17 -3.56
C GLU A 150 10.66 -15.28 -2.99
N GLU A 151 9.67 -15.87 -2.34
CA GLU A 151 8.56 -15.11 -1.78
C GLU A 151 9.04 -14.03 -0.80
N GLN A 152 8.58 -12.81 -1.00
CA GLN A 152 8.78 -11.70 -0.08
C GLN A 152 7.51 -11.58 0.78
N LYS A 153 7.48 -12.36 1.86
CA LYS A 153 6.27 -12.58 2.64
C LYS A 153 6.19 -11.67 3.85
N ILE A 154 5.02 -11.10 4.04
CA ILE A 154 4.68 -10.28 5.21
C ILE A 154 4.25 -11.23 6.33
N ALA A 155 4.93 -11.16 7.48
CA ALA A 155 4.52 -11.92 8.66
C ALA A 155 3.28 -11.28 9.30
N SER A 156 3.31 -9.96 9.49
CA SER A 156 2.19 -9.24 10.09
C SER A 156 2.19 -7.76 9.70
N VAL A 157 1.01 -7.17 9.73
CA VAL A 157 0.84 -5.72 9.62
C VAL A 157 0.01 -5.26 10.80
N THR A 158 0.48 -4.26 11.52
CA THR A 158 -0.23 -3.69 12.67
C THR A 158 -0.38 -2.18 12.47
N VAL A 159 -1.35 -1.60 13.15
CA VAL A 159 -1.58 -0.16 13.11
C VAL A 159 -1.83 0.37 14.51
N ASP A 160 -1.14 1.46 14.84
CA ASP A 160 -1.42 2.24 16.04
C ASP A 160 -2.23 3.46 15.60
N THR A 161 -3.50 3.49 15.98
CA THR A 161 -4.43 4.56 15.59
C THR A 161 -4.33 5.78 16.49
N MET A 162 -3.42 5.80 17.46
CA MET A 162 -3.23 6.91 18.40
C MET A 162 -4.53 7.27 19.13
N GLU A 163 -5.30 6.24 19.54
CA GLU A 163 -6.57 6.35 20.26
C GLU A 163 -7.70 7.02 19.46
N VAL A 164 -7.56 7.11 18.14
CA VAL A 164 -8.62 7.60 17.25
C VAL A 164 -9.37 6.40 16.66
N GLU A 165 -10.70 6.49 16.63
CA GLU A 165 -11.52 5.47 15.95
C GLU A 165 -11.66 5.84 14.47
N TYR A 166 -11.42 4.86 13.61
CA TYR A 166 -11.59 5.00 12.18
C TYR A 166 -12.75 4.13 11.74
N PRO A 167 -13.75 4.69 11.03
CA PRO A 167 -14.90 3.90 10.58
C PRO A 167 -14.51 2.92 9.50
N GLU A 168 -15.37 1.93 9.25
CA GLU A 168 -15.24 1.06 8.09
C GLU A 168 -15.33 1.90 6.81
N PRO A 169 -14.66 1.47 5.71
CA PRO A 169 -14.67 2.25 4.48
C PRO A 169 -16.05 2.24 3.83
N GLU A 170 -16.34 3.30 3.10
CA GLU A 170 -17.45 3.31 2.15
C GLU A 170 -17.00 2.54 0.91
N THR A 171 -17.84 1.64 0.42
CA THR A 171 -17.55 0.79 -0.74
C THR A 171 -18.41 1.18 -1.93
N VAL A 172 -17.94 0.82 -3.11
CA VAL A 172 -18.68 1.07 -4.35
C VAL A 172 -19.20 -0.22 -4.97
#